data_b56ca79a5cf6a04f6ed547b657635596
#
_entry.id   b56ca79a5cf6a04f6ed547b657635596
#
_cell.length_a   1.000
_cell.length_b   1.000
_cell.length_c   1.000
_cell.angle_alpha   90.00
_cell.angle_beta   90.00
_cell.angle_gamma   90.00
#
_symmetry.space_group_name_H-M   'P 1'
#
loop_
_entity.id
_entity.type
_entity.pdbx_description
1 polymer ?
#
loop_
_entity_poly.entity_id
_entity_poly.type
_entity_poly.pdbx_seq_one_letter_code
_entity_poly.pdbx_strand_id
1 'polypeptide(L)'
;YTEKTYIKFMRRQDLFTVKTIHGVITVLHVPLLLVVYALRPFIKIKFGYLSTSRIGHFVHDLGYAIVEKNKNKNKNKIILYYLQDVISNEELKIIAKRELSINQYYRYFVYAYIALGLQSQIVSTHRHRKDACGSRDVTGIMSSSTYDISLLDKENKISELYMRKHGWIKGEKFICINVRDS
;
A
#
# COMPACT_ATOMS: atom_id res chain seq x y z
N TYR A 1 -19.15 3.40 -36.31
CA TYR A 1 -19.27 4.53 -35.30
C TYR A 1 -20.06 4.13 -34.06
N THR A 2 -20.92 3.12 -34.11
CA THR A 2 -21.83 2.71 -33.04
C THR A 2 -21.21 1.88 -31.93
N GLU A 3 -20.26 0.99 -32.25
CA GLU A 3 -19.70 0.03 -31.29
C GLU A 3 -18.79 0.68 -30.24
N LYS A 4 -17.93 1.59 -30.64
CA LYS A 4 -17.05 2.36 -29.71
C LYS A 4 -17.86 3.27 -28.77
N THR A 5 -19.00 3.80 -29.25
CA THR A 5 -19.88 4.67 -28.46
C THR A 5 -20.65 3.85 -27.44
N TYR A 6 -21.12 2.64 -27.79
CA TYR A 6 -21.82 1.72 -26.90
C TYR A 6 -20.92 1.20 -25.77
N ILE A 7 -19.70 0.77 -26.10
CA ILE A 7 -18.69 0.33 -25.10
C ILE A 7 -18.33 1.48 -24.14
N LYS A 8 -18.22 2.72 -24.63
CA LYS A 8 -17.94 3.90 -23.78
C LYS A 8 -19.12 4.24 -22.86
N PHE A 9 -20.37 4.01 -23.33
CA PHE A 9 -21.59 4.23 -22.54
C PHE A 9 -21.76 3.16 -21.46
N MET A 10 -21.56 1.87 -21.77
CA MET A 10 -21.59 0.77 -20.81
C MET A 10 -20.54 0.97 -19.73
N ARG A 11 -19.29 1.30 -20.10
CA ARG A 11 -18.21 1.60 -19.17
C ARG A 11 -18.52 2.77 -18.24
N ARG A 12 -19.34 3.72 -18.67
CA ARG A 12 -19.75 4.88 -17.88
C ARG A 12 -20.86 4.55 -16.89
N GLN A 13 -21.81 3.69 -17.25
CA GLN A 13 -22.85 3.21 -16.36
C GLN A 13 -22.29 2.28 -15.28
N ASP A 14 -21.42 1.35 -15.64
CA ASP A 14 -20.73 0.48 -14.68
C ASP A 14 -19.92 1.31 -13.68
N LEU A 15 -19.22 2.35 -14.16
CA LEU A 15 -18.45 3.26 -13.31
C LEU A 15 -19.33 4.06 -12.35
N PHE A 16 -20.54 4.46 -12.78
CA PHE A 16 -21.48 5.19 -11.93
C PHE A 16 -22.05 4.27 -10.84
N THR A 17 -22.48 3.07 -11.21
CA THR A 17 -23.02 2.08 -10.28
C THR A 17 -21.96 1.69 -9.23
N VAL A 18 -20.73 1.42 -9.65
CA VAL A 18 -19.61 1.11 -8.74
C VAL A 18 -19.34 2.28 -7.79
N LYS A 19 -19.31 3.53 -8.29
CA LYS A 19 -19.10 4.71 -7.44
C LYS A 19 -20.23 4.90 -6.43
N THR A 20 -21.47 4.64 -6.81
CA THR A 20 -22.63 4.76 -5.92
C THR A 20 -22.56 3.71 -4.81
N ILE A 21 -22.29 2.45 -5.16
CA ILE A 21 -22.11 1.37 -4.19
C ILE A 21 -20.98 1.70 -3.21
N HIS A 22 -19.83 2.15 -3.70
CA HIS A 22 -18.72 2.56 -2.85
C HIS A 22 -19.10 3.74 -1.94
N GLY A 23 -19.89 4.70 -2.43
CA GLY A 23 -20.43 5.81 -1.67
C GLY A 23 -21.30 5.34 -0.50
N VAL A 24 -22.28 4.48 -0.79
CA VAL A 24 -23.18 3.92 0.23
C VAL A 24 -22.40 3.14 1.30
N ILE A 25 -21.49 2.26 0.87
CA ILE A 25 -20.65 1.51 1.81
C ILE A 25 -19.79 2.46 2.66
N THR A 26 -19.25 3.52 2.07
CA THR A 26 -18.46 4.52 2.80
C THR A 26 -19.29 5.21 3.90
N VAL A 27 -20.54 5.59 3.59
CA VAL A 27 -21.44 6.21 4.58
C VAL A 27 -21.73 5.25 5.74
N LEU A 28 -21.93 3.95 5.46
CA LEU A 28 -22.14 2.92 6.49
C LEU A 28 -20.90 2.74 7.40
N HIS A 29 -19.71 3.13 6.95
CA HIS A 29 -18.50 3.06 7.79
C HIS A 29 -18.32 4.26 8.72
N VAL A 30 -19.07 5.35 8.55
CA VAL A 30 -19.00 6.51 9.44
C VAL A 30 -19.33 6.16 10.90
N PRO A 31 -20.40 5.43 11.20
CA PRO A 31 -20.67 4.98 12.59
C PRO A 31 -19.56 4.10 13.15
N LEU A 32 -18.97 3.21 12.33
CA LEU A 32 -17.86 2.36 12.75
C LEU A 32 -16.60 3.17 13.11
N LEU A 33 -16.38 4.32 12.46
CA LEU A 33 -15.31 5.24 12.84
C LEU A 33 -15.53 5.85 14.23
N LEU A 34 -16.76 6.06 14.65
CA LEU A 34 -17.07 6.53 16.03
C LEU A 34 -16.65 5.47 17.06
N VAL A 35 -16.88 4.19 16.76
CA VAL A 35 -16.41 3.07 17.61
C VAL A 35 -14.88 3.07 17.66
N VAL A 36 -14.21 3.17 16.51
CA VAL A 36 -12.73 3.25 16.42
C VAL A 36 -12.22 4.44 17.23
N TYR A 37 -12.93 5.57 17.22
CA TYR A 37 -12.58 6.76 17.99
C TYR A 37 -12.77 6.54 19.49
N ALA A 38 -13.85 5.92 19.91
CA ALA A 38 -14.13 5.60 21.30
C ALA A 38 -13.10 4.62 21.90
N LEU A 39 -12.52 3.74 21.08
CA LEU A 39 -11.48 2.80 21.50
C LEU A 39 -10.09 3.45 21.68
N ARG A 40 -9.88 4.69 21.25
CA ARG A 40 -8.57 5.38 21.30
C ARG A 40 -7.86 5.41 22.66
N PRO A 41 -8.55 5.48 23.81
CA PRO A 41 -7.89 5.41 25.12
C PRO A 41 -7.14 4.08 25.32
N PHE A 42 -7.66 3.00 24.76
CA PHE A 42 -7.11 1.65 24.90
C PHE A 42 -6.18 1.27 23.75
N ILE A 43 -6.61 1.58 22.53
CA ILE A 43 -5.87 1.21 21.32
C ILE A 43 -6.05 2.26 20.22
N LYS A 44 -4.95 2.68 19.61
CA LYS A 44 -4.95 3.65 18.51
C LYS A 44 -4.98 2.91 17.17
N ILE A 45 -6.18 2.72 16.61
CA ILE A 45 -6.34 2.17 15.27
C ILE A 45 -6.23 3.30 14.24
N LYS A 46 -5.36 3.12 13.26
CA LYS A 46 -5.20 4.01 12.12
C LYS A 46 -5.40 3.24 10.82
N PHE A 47 -5.90 3.91 9.81
CA PHE A 47 -6.06 3.36 8.47
C PHE A 47 -5.11 4.06 7.51
N GLY A 48 -4.59 3.31 6.54
CA GLY A 48 -3.67 3.82 5.55
C GLY A 48 -3.80 3.11 4.22
N TYR A 49 -3.01 3.56 3.26
CA TYR A 49 -2.88 2.89 1.96
C TYR A 49 -1.43 2.90 1.48
N LEU A 50 -1.12 1.92 0.64
CA LEU A 50 0.14 1.86 -0.08
C LEU A 50 -0.12 2.21 -1.55
N SER A 51 0.73 3.05 -2.12
CA SER A 51 0.69 3.37 -3.54
C SER A 51 1.36 2.23 -4.32
N THR A 52 0.57 1.47 -5.07
CA THR A 52 1.01 0.23 -5.71
C THR A 52 1.13 0.32 -7.23
N SER A 53 0.66 1.42 -7.83
CA SER A 53 0.61 1.59 -9.28
C SER A 53 1.99 1.74 -9.96
N ARG A 54 3.01 2.14 -9.22
CA ARG A 54 4.39 2.29 -9.68
C ARG A 54 5.33 1.57 -8.72
N ILE A 55 6.23 0.76 -9.24
CA ILE A 55 7.13 -0.08 -8.43
C ILE A 55 7.97 0.73 -7.43
N GLY A 56 8.52 1.87 -7.83
CA GLY A 56 9.30 2.73 -6.94
C GLY A 56 8.49 3.29 -5.76
N HIS A 57 7.24 3.70 -6.01
CA HIS A 57 6.34 4.13 -4.94
C HIS A 57 5.98 2.97 -4.03
N PHE A 58 5.70 1.79 -4.60
CA PHE A 58 5.31 0.63 -3.84
C PHE A 58 6.43 0.17 -2.88
N VAL A 59 7.66 0.05 -3.37
CA VAL A 59 8.83 -0.31 -2.55
C VAL A 59 9.03 0.69 -1.41
N HIS A 60 8.97 1.99 -1.71
CA HIS A 60 9.17 3.03 -0.71
C HIS A 60 8.06 3.02 0.36
N ASP A 61 6.79 2.97 -0.07
CA ASP A 61 5.65 2.98 0.84
C ASP A 61 5.62 1.73 1.73
N LEU A 62 5.98 0.57 1.16
CA LEU A 62 6.11 -0.69 1.88
C LEU A 62 7.21 -0.61 2.94
N GLY A 63 8.41 -0.15 2.55
CA GLY A 63 9.52 0.03 3.47
C GLY A 63 9.18 0.98 4.61
N TYR A 64 8.58 2.13 4.29
CA TYR A 64 8.11 3.10 5.29
C TYR A 64 7.10 2.48 6.27
N ALA A 65 6.11 1.75 5.75
CA ALA A 65 5.08 1.11 6.57
C ALA A 65 5.66 0.04 7.51
N ILE A 66 6.64 -0.75 7.05
CA ILE A 66 7.34 -1.76 7.87
C ILE A 66 8.13 -1.08 8.99
N VAL A 67 8.90 -0.03 8.67
CA VAL A 67 9.65 0.72 9.67
C VAL A 67 8.72 1.37 10.69
N GLU A 68 7.62 1.98 10.25
CA GLU A 68 6.63 2.57 11.15
C GLU A 68 5.98 1.53 12.06
N LYS A 69 5.63 0.35 11.53
CA LYS A 69 5.13 -0.79 12.32
C LYS A 69 6.14 -1.19 13.40
N ASN A 70 7.42 -1.36 13.03
CA ASN A 70 8.46 -1.79 13.94
C ASN A 70 8.73 -0.78 15.06
N LYS A 71 8.75 0.51 14.74
CA LYS A 71 8.85 1.58 15.75
C LYS A 71 7.64 1.66 16.69
N ASN A 72 6.50 1.16 16.27
CA ASN A 72 5.26 1.20 17.05
C ASN A 72 4.94 -0.13 17.77
N LYS A 73 5.79 -1.16 17.69
CA LYS A 73 5.55 -2.48 18.32
C LYS A 73 5.19 -2.40 19.80
N ASN A 74 5.78 -1.46 20.53
CA ASN A 74 5.57 -1.27 21.98
C ASN A 74 4.50 -0.20 22.29
N LYS A 75 3.79 0.31 21.29
CA LYS A 75 2.73 1.30 21.45
C LYS A 75 1.42 0.63 21.14
N ASN A 76 0.38 0.91 21.91
CA ASN A 76 -0.99 0.43 21.65
C ASN A 76 -1.54 1.08 20.35
N LYS A 77 -0.85 0.85 19.22
CA LYS A 77 -1.16 1.40 17.92
C LYS A 77 -1.16 0.30 16.85
N ILE A 78 -2.29 0.14 16.19
CA ILE A 78 -2.45 -0.75 15.04
C ILE A 78 -2.65 0.12 13.80
N ILE A 79 -1.97 -0.23 12.70
CA ILE A 79 -2.17 0.41 11.40
C ILE A 79 -2.68 -0.64 10.43
N LEU A 80 -3.82 -0.36 9.82
CA LEU A 80 -4.53 -1.22 8.89
C LEU A 80 -4.44 -0.60 7.50
N TYR A 81 -3.91 -1.35 6.53
CA TYR A 81 -3.64 -0.83 5.19
C TYR A 81 -4.54 -1.48 4.14
N TYR A 82 -4.82 -0.75 3.07
CA TYR A 82 -5.28 -1.33 1.82
C TYR A 82 -4.28 -1.03 0.69
N LEU A 83 -4.30 -1.85 -0.36
CA LEU A 83 -3.53 -1.63 -1.58
C LEU A 83 -4.40 -0.93 -2.62
N GLN A 84 -3.82 -0.05 -3.42
CA GLN A 84 -4.52 0.53 -4.56
C GLN A 84 -4.86 -0.57 -5.59
N ASP A 85 -5.82 -0.28 -6.49
CA ASP A 85 -6.37 -1.29 -7.40
C ASP A 85 -5.35 -1.80 -8.44
N VAL A 86 -4.41 -0.94 -8.86
CA VAL A 86 -3.34 -1.31 -9.80
C VAL A 86 -2.12 -1.78 -9.01
N ILE A 87 -1.71 -3.01 -9.25
CA ILE A 87 -0.53 -3.63 -8.62
C ILE A 87 0.59 -3.70 -9.66
N SER A 88 1.67 -2.98 -9.41
CA SER A 88 2.84 -2.95 -10.31
C SER A 88 3.77 -4.17 -10.15
N ASN A 89 3.68 -4.88 -9.02
CA ASN A 89 4.50 -6.05 -8.73
C ASN A 89 3.78 -6.98 -7.74
N GLU A 90 3.52 -8.21 -8.15
CA GLU A 90 2.80 -9.20 -7.32
C GLU A 90 3.66 -9.73 -6.17
N GLU A 91 4.96 -9.86 -6.32
CA GLU A 91 5.86 -10.31 -5.25
C GLU A 91 5.90 -9.29 -4.10
N LEU A 92 5.96 -8.00 -4.42
CA LEU A 92 5.85 -6.95 -3.41
C LEU A 92 4.50 -6.98 -2.70
N LYS A 93 3.42 -7.34 -3.38
CA LYS A 93 2.10 -7.52 -2.77
C LYS A 93 2.08 -8.70 -1.79
N ILE A 94 2.75 -9.81 -2.13
CA ILE A 94 2.89 -10.98 -1.25
C ILE A 94 3.67 -10.57 0.00
N ILE A 95 4.81 -9.90 -0.16
CA ILE A 95 5.62 -9.39 0.94
C ILE A 95 4.81 -8.41 1.80
N ALA A 96 4.09 -7.47 1.18
CA ALA A 96 3.27 -6.51 1.89
C ALA A 96 2.19 -7.18 2.76
N LYS A 97 1.51 -8.19 2.23
CA LYS A 97 0.50 -8.96 2.98
C LYS A 97 1.09 -9.79 4.12
N ARG A 98 2.34 -10.24 3.98
CA ARG A 98 3.07 -10.96 5.02
C ARG A 98 3.49 -10.02 6.15
N GLU A 99 4.01 -8.87 5.80
CA GLU A 99 4.59 -7.94 6.77
C GLU A 99 3.56 -7.01 7.43
N LEU A 100 2.46 -6.70 6.77
CA LEU A 100 1.49 -5.70 7.22
C LEU A 100 0.07 -6.28 7.31
N SER A 101 -0.76 -5.65 8.11
CA SER A 101 -2.20 -5.95 8.18
C SER A 101 -2.92 -5.31 6.99
N ILE A 102 -3.07 -6.07 5.91
CA ILE A 102 -3.64 -5.59 4.65
C ILE A 102 -4.98 -6.26 4.37
N ASN A 103 -6.01 -5.46 4.16
CA ASN A 103 -7.30 -5.88 3.64
C ASN A 103 -7.91 -4.76 2.79
N GLN A 104 -8.47 -5.12 1.64
CA GLN A 104 -9.10 -4.15 0.72
C GLN A 104 -10.33 -3.47 1.33
N TYR A 105 -10.98 -4.10 2.30
CA TYR A 105 -12.10 -3.53 3.03
C TYR A 105 -11.73 -2.24 3.80
N TYR A 106 -10.49 -2.09 4.23
CA TYR A 106 -10.03 -0.90 4.95
C TYR A 106 -10.06 0.39 4.12
N ARG A 107 -10.20 0.30 2.79
CA ARG A 107 -10.39 1.46 1.91
C ARG A 107 -11.61 2.30 2.30
N TYR A 108 -12.67 1.68 2.76
CA TYR A 108 -13.91 2.38 3.11
C TYR A 108 -13.75 3.26 4.34
N PHE A 109 -12.95 2.85 5.31
CA PHE A 109 -12.57 3.72 6.44
C PHE A 109 -11.73 4.91 5.97
N VAL A 110 -10.80 4.71 5.04
CA VAL A 110 -10.02 5.82 4.45
C VAL A 110 -10.93 6.77 3.69
N TYR A 111 -11.87 6.26 2.90
CA TYR A 111 -12.84 7.09 2.17
C TYR A 111 -13.77 7.86 3.13
N ALA A 112 -14.21 7.23 4.22
CA ALA A 112 -14.99 7.90 5.26
C ALA A 112 -14.19 9.01 5.94
N TYR A 113 -12.90 8.82 6.24
CA TYR A 113 -12.03 9.90 6.72
C TYR A 113 -11.91 11.06 5.72
N ILE A 114 -11.79 10.76 4.43
CA ILE A 114 -11.73 11.78 3.38
C ILE A 114 -13.06 12.56 3.31
N ALA A 115 -14.19 11.85 3.30
CA ALA A 115 -15.53 12.45 3.27
C ALA A 115 -15.81 13.36 4.48
N LEU A 116 -15.27 13.02 5.65
CA LEU A 116 -15.39 13.81 6.89
C LEU A 116 -14.34 14.93 7.02
N GLY A 117 -13.47 15.14 6.02
CA GLY A 117 -12.39 16.13 6.12
C GLY A 117 -11.26 15.75 7.10
N LEU A 118 -11.18 14.47 7.51
CA LEU A 118 -10.24 13.96 8.50
C LEU A 118 -8.99 13.31 7.87
N GLN A 119 -8.53 13.79 6.71
CA GLN A 119 -7.37 13.24 5.99
C GLN A 119 -6.13 13.18 6.87
N SER A 120 -6.03 14.05 7.89
CA SER A 120 -4.94 14.05 8.85
C SER A 120 -4.81 12.75 9.65
N GLN A 121 -5.82 11.91 9.71
CA GLN A 121 -5.81 10.63 10.40
C GLN A 121 -5.32 9.47 9.52
N ILE A 122 -5.25 9.67 8.19
CA ILE A 122 -4.84 8.63 7.25
C ILE A 122 -3.31 8.47 7.29
N VAL A 123 -2.83 7.24 7.32
CA VAL A 123 -1.40 6.94 7.21
C VAL A 123 -1.03 6.74 5.74
N SER A 124 -0.23 7.64 5.22
CA SER A 124 0.29 7.55 3.85
C SER A 124 1.53 8.42 3.71
N THR A 125 2.50 7.96 2.93
CA THR A 125 3.69 8.74 2.57
C THR A 125 3.36 9.92 1.67
N HIS A 126 2.22 9.87 0.98
CA HIS A 126 1.75 10.94 0.09
C HIS A 126 1.02 12.09 0.80
N ARG A 127 0.74 11.94 2.09
CA ARG A 127 -0.09 12.87 2.84
C ARG A 127 0.48 14.28 2.99
N HIS A 128 1.80 14.40 3.06
CA HIS A 128 2.48 15.68 3.35
C HIS A 128 2.77 16.51 2.09
N ARG A 129 2.00 16.31 1.00
CA ARG A 129 2.38 16.86 -0.29
C ARG A 129 1.36 17.79 -0.90
N LYS A 130 1.84 19.00 -1.07
CA LYS A 130 1.33 19.93 -2.07
C LYS A 130 2.02 19.75 -3.44
N ASP A 131 3.12 19.02 -3.50
CA ASP A 131 3.98 18.91 -4.70
C ASP A 131 4.03 17.50 -5.28
N ALA A 132 4.24 17.41 -6.60
CA ALA A 132 4.04 16.22 -7.41
C ALA A 132 4.98 15.00 -7.22
N CYS A 133 5.96 14.99 -6.29
CA CYS A 133 6.93 13.89 -6.14
C CYS A 133 6.68 12.99 -4.92
N GLY A 134 5.79 11.97 -4.97
CA GLY A 134 5.48 10.99 -3.91
C GLY A 134 6.72 10.26 -3.37
N SER A 135 6.55 9.54 -2.28
CA SER A 135 7.54 8.61 -1.78
C SER A 135 8.87 9.28 -1.35
N ARG A 136 8.80 10.16 -0.35
CA ARG A 136 9.97 10.72 0.32
C ARG A 136 9.91 10.43 1.81
N ASP A 137 11.05 10.15 2.42
CA ASP A 137 11.19 10.02 3.87
C ASP A 137 11.18 11.42 4.54
N VAL A 138 10.01 12.09 4.50
CA VAL A 138 9.85 13.45 5.07
C VAL A 138 10.10 13.47 6.57
N THR A 139 9.92 12.35 7.25
CA THR A 139 10.07 12.23 8.70
C THR A 139 11.43 11.70 9.13
N GLY A 140 12.30 11.35 8.19
CA GLY A 140 13.59 10.73 8.48
C GLY A 140 13.49 9.33 9.13
N ILE A 141 12.31 8.71 9.07
CA ILE A 141 12.07 7.45 9.76
C ILE A 141 12.84 6.29 9.11
N MET A 142 13.00 6.31 7.80
CA MET A 142 13.72 5.28 7.05
C MET A 142 15.23 5.46 7.21
N SER A 143 15.74 6.69 7.09
CA SER A 143 17.17 6.99 7.24
C SER A 143 17.69 6.71 8.65
N SER A 144 16.82 6.80 9.66
CA SER A 144 17.16 6.55 11.08
C SER A 144 16.90 5.12 11.54
N SER A 145 16.58 4.20 10.63
CA SER A 145 16.19 2.83 10.97
C SER A 145 16.78 1.86 9.96
N THR A 146 17.33 0.77 10.46
CA THR A 146 17.58 -0.41 9.64
C THR A 146 16.27 -1.17 9.49
N TYR A 147 15.85 -1.41 8.26
CA TYR A 147 14.78 -2.38 8.00
C TYR A 147 15.29 -3.38 6.97
N ASP A 148 14.97 -4.62 7.20
CA ASP A 148 15.29 -5.70 6.31
C ASP A 148 13.98 -6.35 5.83
N ILE A 149 13.79 -6.39 4.53
CA ILE A 149 12.77 -7.23 3.92
C ILE A 149 13.46 -8.56 3.63
N SER A 150 13.49 -9.43 4.64
CA SER A 150 14.07 -10.75 4.49
C SER A 150 13.21 -11.62 3.57
N LEU A 151 13.86 -12.26 2.62
CA LEU A 151 13.25 -13.31 1.83
C LEU A 151 13.08 -14.57 2.68
N LEU A 152 11.99 -15.30 2.47
CA LEU A 152 11.80 -16.62 3.07
C LEU A 152 12.82 -17.60 2.46
N ASP A 153 13.17 -18.65 3.19
CA ASP A 153 14.09 -19.69 2.69
C ASP A 153 13.66 -20.28 1.35
N LYS A 154 12.34 -20.42 1.14
CA LYS A 154 11.78 -20.86 -0.14
C LYS A 154 12.05 -19.84 -1.25
N GLU A 155 11.88 -18.55 -0.98
CA GLU A 155 12.12 -17.47 -1.94
C GLU A 155 13.60 -17.37 -2.27
N ASN A 156 14.48 -17.50 -1.25
CA ASN A 156 15.92 -17.54 -1.44
C ASN A 156 16.35 -18.73 -2.33
N LYS A 157 15.80 -19.93 -2.09
CA LYS A 157 16.09 -21.10 -2.92
C LYS A 157 15.67 -20.91 -4.38
N ILE A 158 14.48 -20.34 -4.61
CA ILE A 158 13.99 -20.06 -5.97
C ILE A 158 14.89 -19.03 -6.67
N SER A 159 15.24 -17.97 -5.96
CA SER A 159 16.14 -16.92 -6.47
C SER A 159 17.52 -17.49 -6.81
N GLU A 160 18.08 -18.31 -5.92
CA GLU A 160 19.37 -18.96 -6.14
C GLU A 160 19.35 -19.91 -7.36
N LEU A 161 18.30 -20.71 -7.50
CA LEU A 161 18.11 -21.59 -8.66
C LEU A 161 17.99 -20.80 -9.98
N TYR A 162 17.23 -19.70 -9.95
CA TYR A 162 17.08 -18.81 -11.10
C TYR A 162 18.42 -18.20 -11.51
N MET A 163 19.18 -17.67 -10.56
CA MET A 163 20.47 -17.04 -10.80
C MET A 163 21.48 -18.07 -11.37
N ARG A 164 21.54 -19.28 -10.80
CA ARG A 164 22.41 -20.38 -11.29
C ARG A 164 22.05 -20.78 -12.73
N LYS A 165 20.75 -20.84 -13.07
CA LYS A 165 20.31 -21.15 -14.43
C LYS A 165 20.79 -20.11 -15.44
N HIS A 166 21.07 -18.87 -14.99
CA HIS A 166 21.59 -17.78 -15.80
C HIS A 166 23.11 -17.58 -15.66
N GLY A 167 23.82 -18.60 -15.16
CA GLY A 167 25.27 -18.63 -15.14
C GLY A 167 25.93 -18.08 -13.86
N TRP A 168 25.14 -17.65 -12.87
CA TRP A 168 25.72 -17.21 -11.59
C TRP A 168 26.21 -18.39 -10.75
N ILE A 169 27.42 -18.26 -10.20
CA ILE A 169 28.00 -19.22 -9.27
C ILE A 169 27.87 -18.67 -7.85
N LYS A 170 27.52 -19.54 -6.90
CA LYS A 170 27.33 -19.16 -5.50
C LYS A 170 28.61 -18.53 -4.91
N GLY A 171 28.47 -17.33 -4.38
CA GLY A 171 29.57 -16.53 -3.85
C GLY A 171 30.14 -15.48 -4.79
N GLU A 172 29.78 -15.50 -6.08
CA GLU A 172 30.11 -14.42 -6.99
C GLU A 172 29.30 -13.17 -6.72
N LYS A 173 29.94 -12.01 -6.87
CA LYS A 173 29.26 -10.72 -6.81
C LYS A 173 28.54 -10.48 -8.13
N PHE A 174 27.31 -9.93 -8.07
CA PHE A 174 26.54 -9.52 -9.25
C PHE A 174 25.98 -8.12 -9.05
N ILE A 175 25.68 -7.47 -10.16
CA ILE A 175 25.04 -6.16 -10.19
C ILE A 175 23.70 -6.32 -10.92
N CYS A 176 22.62 -5.88 -10.28
CA CYS A 176 21.33 -5.78 -10.94
C CYS A 176 21.20 -4.42 -11.62
N ILE A 177 20.99 -4.42 -12.92
CA ILE A 177 20.68 -3.21 -13.69
C ILE A 177 19.21 -3.30 -14.09
N ASN A 178 18.41 -2.33 -13.65
CA ASN A 178 17.03 -2.20 -14.10
C ASN A 178 16.97 -1.14 -15.19
N VAL A 179 16.72 -1.57 -16.42
CA VAL A 179 16.51 -0.69 -17.57
C VAL A 179 15.02 -0.59 -17.82
N ARG A 180 14.50 0.63 -17.87
CA ARG A 180 13.12 0.90 -18.25
C ARG A 180 13.08 1.30 -19.70
N ASP A 181 12.38 0.51 -20.53
CA ASP A 181 12.05 0.90 -21.88
C ASP A 181 11.07 2.08 -21.84
N SER A 182 11.36 3.11 -22.60
CA SER A 182 10.59 4.35 -22.72
C SER A 182 9.41 4.18 -23.64
#